data_b9666ab572763d9970f95628bf822ff6
#
_entry.id   b9666ab572763d9970f95628bf822ff6
#
_cell.length_a   1.000
_cell.length_b   1.000
_cell.length_c   1.000
_cell.angle_alpha   90.00
_cell.angle_beta   90.00
_cell.angle_gamma   90.00
#
_symmetry.space_group_name_H-M   'P 1'
#
loop_
_entity.id
_entity.type
_entity.pdbx_description
1 polymer ?
#
loop_
_entity_poly.entity_id
_entity_poly.type
_entity_poly.pdbx_seq_one_letter_code
_entity_poly.pdbx_strand_id
1 'polypeptide(L)'
;MAKRLQRPQNKRRSAAVIAVAAAVALASVAVAVMLRRAEVQSYFTPAVVTCAVHEKVNGAEVTGSAASGSVKSDITAENTGSTTVFLRLRLSACWVDAEGKTTGTPSTPPQITLQQNWLDGGDGLYYYALPVEPRQSTTVLCEPMRMGTSVSPTGAAVYQQITVLAEAVQALPEKAAQEAWGVTVEN
;
A
#
# COMPACT_ATOMS: atom_id res chain seq x y z
N MET A 1 65.38 -76.61 2.99
CA MET A 1 64.01 -76.13 3.28
C MET A 1 64.06 -74.59 3.35
N ALA A 2 63.61 -73.90 2.34
CA ALA A 2 63.61 -72.42 2.28
C ALA A 2 62.24 -71.89 2.66
N LYS A 3 62.17 -71.14 3.73
CA LYS A 3 60.95 -70.47 4.26
C LYS A 3 60.76 -69.14 3.52
N ARG A 4 59.71 -69.08 2.64
CA ARG A 4 59.34 -67.89 1.92
C ARG A 4 58.67 -66.87 2.90
N LEU A 5 59.22 -65.69 3.04
CA LEU A 5 58.63 -64.55 3.76
C LEU A 5 57.51 -63.94 2.91
N GLN A 6 56.27 -64.09 3.33
CA GLN A 6 55.13 -63.39 2.74
C GLN A 6 55.19 -61.90 3.18
N ARG A 7 55.31 -60.97 2.21
CA ARG A 7 55.23 -59.55 2.42
C ARG A 7 53.76 -59.15 2.71
N PRO A 8 53.53 -58.23 3.65
CA PRO A 8 52.19 -57.74 3.97
C PRO A 8 51.73 -56.73 2.94
N GLN A 9 51.23 -57.18 1.79
CA GLN A 9 50.63 -56.29 0.74
C GLN A 9 49.29 -55.71 1.14
N ASN A 10 48.58 -56.26 2.13
CA ASN A 10 47.23 -55.85 2.49
C ASN A 10 47.19 -54.52 3.31
N LYS A 11 48.21 -54.18 4.07
CA LYS A 11 48.18 -52.95 4.90
C LYS A 11 48.23 -51.65 4.08
N ARG A 12 48.91 -51.63 2.93
CA ARG A 12 48.97 -50.45 2.05
C ARG A 12 47.69 -50.23 1.28
N ARG A 13 46.99 -51.29 0.86
CA ARG A 13 45.69 -51.18 0.21
C ARG A 13 44.61 -50.74 1.14
N SER A 14 44.61 -51.22 2.40
CA SER A 14 43.67 -50.76 3.43
C SER A 14 43.87 -49.30 3.80
N ALA A 15 45.12 -48.83 3.91
CA ALA A 15 45.43 -47.44 4.21
C ALA A 15 45.00 -46.49 3.07
N ALA A 16 45.17 -46.91 1.81
CA ALA A 16 44.70 -46.14 0.66
C ALA A 16 43.16 -46.02 0.61
N VAL A 17 42.44 -47.12 0.89
CA VAL A 17 40.98 -47.14 0.94
C VAL A 17 40.46 -46.22 2.06
N ILE A 18 41.07 -46.23 3.24
CA ILE A 18 40.72 -45.36 4.36
C ILE A 18 40.98 -43.89 4.01
N ALA A 19 42.11 -43.57 3.36
CA ALA A 19 42.43 -42.21 2.93
C ALA A 19 41.42 -41.64 1.90
N VAL A 20 41.01 -42.49 0.92
CA VAL A 20 39.98 -42.09 -0.05
C VAL A 20 38.62 -41.91 0.61
N ALA A 21 38.22 -42.78 1.50
CA ALA A 21 36.97 -42.66 2.24
C ALA A 21 36.93 -41.36 3.12
N ALA A 22 38.07 -41.06 3.77
CA ALA A 22 38.19 -39.83 4.55
C ALA A 22 38.13 -38.56 3.66
N ALA A 23 38.78 -38.58 2.49
CA ALA A 23 38.71 -37.44 1.55
C ALA A 23 37.30 -37.21 0.99
N VAL A 24 36.55 -38.30 0.67
CA VAL A 24 35.17 -38.20 0.24
C VAL A 24 34.25 -37.68 1.36
N ALA A 25 34.47 -38.12 2.60
CA ALA A 25 33.71 -37.61 3.76
C ALA A 25 33.97 -36.13 4.01
N LEU A 26 35.22 -35.67 3.89
CA LEU A 26 35.58 -34.24 4.04
C LEU A 26 35.00 -33.39 2.90
N ALA A 27 35.02 -33.90 1.66
CA ALA A 27 34.41 -33.21 0.52
C ALA A 27 32.88 -33.10 0.67
N SER A 28 32.19 -34.12 1.15
CA SER A 28 30.73 -34.06 1.41
C SER A 28 30.36 -33.10 2.52
N VAL A 29 31.17 -33.00 3.58
CA VAL A 29 30.98 -31.99 4.65
C VAL A 29 31.21 -30.59 4.12
N ALA A 30 32.23 -30.36 3.28
CA ALA A 30 32.50 -29.08 2.67
C ALA A 30 31.34 -28.58 1.75
N VAL A 31 30.79 -29.51 0.93
CA VAL A 31 29.63 -29.26 0.08
C VAL A 31 28.39 -28.95 0.92
N ALA A 32 28.16 -29.71 2.00
CA ALA A 32 27.02 -29.46 2.90
C ALA A 32 27.12 -28.10 3.61
N VAL A 33 28.34 -27.68 4.00
CA VAL A 33 28.59 -26.36 4.60
C VAL A 33 28.43 -25.24 3.56
N MET A 34 28.87 -25.46 2.31
CA MET A 34 28.65 -24.49 1.23
C MET A 34 27.17 -24.35 0.88
N LEU A 35 26.42 -25.44 0.85
CA LEU A 35 24.98 -25.42 0.62
C LEU A 35 24.21 -24.72 1.75
N ARG A 36 24.65 -24.86 3.00
CA ARG A 36 24.08 -24.11 4.13
C ARG A 36 24.45 -22.62 4.11
N ARG A 37 25.60 -22.25 3.56
CA ARG A 37 26.00 -20.83 3.40
C ARG A 37 25.35 -20.15 2.18
N ALA A 38 24.80 -20.93 1.26
CA ALA A 38 23.92 -20.43 0.21
C ALA A 38 22.46 -20.29 0.73
N GLU A 39 22.28 -20.10 2.03
CA GLU A 39 21.05 -19.56 2.57
C GLU A 39 20.88 -18.17 1.94
N VAL A 40 20.02 -18.11 0.95
CA VAL A 40 19.57 -16.86 0.34
C VAL A 40 19.07 -15.99 1.48
N GLN A 41 19.85 -15.01 1.88
CA GLN A 41 19.33 -13.94 2.72
C GLN A 41 18.31 -13.21 1.85
N SER A 42 17.08 -13.69 1.88
CA SER A 42 15.95 -12.97 1.33
C SER A 42 15.77 -11.74 2.22
N TYR A 43 16.31 -10.61 1.78
CA TYR A 43 16.00 -9.32 2.39
C TYR A 43 14.55 -9.04 2.06
N PHE A 44 13.66 -9.43 2.96
CA PHE A 44 12.27 -9.05 2.88
C PHE A 44 12.20 -7.56 3.26
N THR A 45 12.11 -6.70 2.26
CA THR A 45 11.73 -5.31 2.46
C THR A 45 10.21 -5.28 2.55
N PRO A 46 9.62 -5.00 3.72
CA PRO A 46 8.17 -4.94 3.84
C PRO A 46 7.64 -3.86 2.89
N ALA A 47 6.57 -4.20 2.18
CA ALA A 47 5.85 -3.23 1.37
C ALA A 47 5.20 -2.20 2.29
N VAL A 48 5.40 -0.92 2.00
CA VAL A 48 4.78 0.18 2.73
C VAL A 48 3.58 0.66 1.92
N VAL A 49 2.39 0.59 2.51
CA VAL A 49 1.14 1.08 1.94
C VAL A 49 0.80 2.38 2.64
N THR A 50 0.93 3.49 1.93
CA THR A 50 0.57 4.83 2.40
C THR A 50 0.04 5.66 1.24
N CYS A 51 -0.83 6.62 1.54
CA CYS A 51 -1.38 7.54 0.55
C CYS A 51 -1.52 8.95 1.14
N ALA A 52 -1.61 9.93 0.24
CA ALA A 52 -1.87 11.31 0.57
C ALA A 52 -3.00 11.87 -0.31
N VAL A 53 -3.72 12.86 0.19
CA VAL A 53 -4.72 13.61 -0.57
C VAL A 53 -4.10 14.95 -0.97
N HIS A 54 -4.28 15.34 -2.22
CA HIS A 54 -3.99 16.67 -2.73
C HIS A 54 -5.29 17.31 -3.17
N GLU A 55 -5.51 18.55 -2.77
CA GLU A 55 -6.72 19.28 -3.10
C GLU A 55 -6.47 20.78 -3.10
N LYS A 56 -7.29 21.52 -3.85
CA LYS A 56 -7.27 22.97 -3.87
C LYS A 56 -8.57 23.54 -3.33
N VAL A 57 -8.45 24.67 -2.64
CA VAL A 57 -9.59 25.47 -2.25
C VAL A 57 -9.39 26.90 -2.79
N ASN A 58 -10.35 27.35 -3.60
CA ASN A 58 -10.28 28.62 -4.33
C ASN A 58 -8.97 28.74 -5.17
N GLY A 59 -8.51 27.62 -5.73
CA GLY A 59 -7.31 27.55 -6.57
C GLY A 59 -5.99 27.46 -5.81
N ALA A 60 -5.98 27.51 -4.47
CA ALA A 60 -4.78 27.35 -3.66
C ALA A 60 -4.69 25.95 -3.04
N GLU A 61 -3.49 25.36 -3.05
CA GLU A 61 -3.22 24.11 -2.33
C GLU A 61 -3.51 24.29 -0.85
N VAL A 62 -4.20 23.30 -0.26
CA VAL A 62 -4.50 23.31 1.16
C VAL A 62 -4.13 22.00 1.81
N THR A 63 -3.55 22.11 2.99
CA THR A 63 -3.38 21.01 3.92
C THR A 63 -4.39 21.17 5.02
N GLY A 64 -5.54 20.49 4.90
CA GLY A 64 -6.60 20.53 5.90
C GLY A 64 -7.94 21.00 5.36
N SER A 65 -8.90 21.15 6.26
CA SER A 65 -10.28 21.48 5.92
C SER A 65 -10.45 22.97 5.69
N ALA A 66 -11.02 23.35 4.55
CA ALA A 66 -11.44 24.74 4.31
C ALA A 66 -12.94 24.87 4.52
N ALA A 67 -13.35 25.98 5.10
CA ALA A 67 -14.75 26.31 5.33
C ALA A 67 -15.22 27.42 4.39
N SER A 68 -16.50 27.39 4.06
CA SER A 68 -17.29 28.57 3.71
C SER A 68 -17.26 29.07 2.27
N GLY A 69 -18.33 28.78 1.52
CA GLY A 69 -18.61 29.39 0.20
C GLY A 69 -17.52 29.19 -0.86
N SER A 70 -16.48 28.50 -0.47
CA SER A 70 -15.28 28.19 -1.24
C SER A 70 -15.57 27.08 -2.26
N VAL A 71 -14.77 27.04 -3.29
CA VAL A 71 -14.79 25.98 -4.29
C VAL A 71 -13.63 25.04 -4.00
N LYS A 72 -13.94 23.75 -3.78
CA LYS A 72 -12.96 22.68 -3.65
C LYS A 72 -12.76 22.03 -5.02
N SER A 73 -11.53 21.91 -5.45
CA SER A 73 -11.15 21.37 -6.77
C SER A 73 -9.88 20.52 -6.72
N ASP A 74 -9.56 19.89 -7.84
CA ASP A 74 -8.32 19.15 -8.08
C ASP A 74 -8.02 18.08 -7.03
N ILE A 75 -9.08 17.42 -6.55
CA ILE A 75 -8.95 16.35 -5.55
C ILE A 75 -8.34 15.13 -6.21
N THR A 76 -7.15 14.74 -5.76
CA THR A 76 -6.44 13.54 -6.19
C THR A 76 -5.91 12.77 -4.98
N ALA A 77 -5.60 11.50 -5.17
CA ALA A 77 -4.90 10.69 -4.19
C ALA A 77 -3.57 10.23 -4.75
N GLU A 78 -2.49 10.37 -3.98
CA GLU A 78 -1.15 9.93 -4.33
C GLU A 78 -0.79 8.66 -3.55
N ASN A 79 -0.16 7.71 -4.23
CA ASN A 79 0.50 6.59 -3.59
C ASN A 79 1.89 7.03 -3.08
N THR A 80 2.00 7.32 -1.80
CA THR A 80 3.26 7.68 -1.14
C THR A 80 4.03 6.47 -0.61
N GLY A 81 3.51 5.27 -0.84
CA GLY A 81 4.11 4.01 -0.41
C GLY A 81 5.20 3.49 -1.36
N SER A 82 5.61 2.26 -1.13
CA SER A 82 6.65 1.57 -1.90
C SER A 82 6.14 0.44 -2.79
N THR A 83 4.83 0.21 -2.82
CA THR A 83 4.20 -0.84 -3.62
C THR A 83 2.99 -0.27 -4.36
N THR A 84 2.61 -0.91 -5.47
CA THR A 84 1.40 -0.58 -6.22
C THR A 84 0.16 -0.80 -5.37
N VAL A 85 -0.78 0.14 -5.39
CA VAL A 85 -1.98 0.13 -4.55
C VAL A 85 -3.24 0.42 -5.37
N PHE A 86 -4.40 -0.04 -4.87
CA PHE A 86 -5.68 0.57 -5.19
C PHE A 86 -5.97 1.67 -4.17
N LEU A 87 -6.65 2.73 -4.61
CA LEU A 87 -7.00 3.89 -3.81
C LEU A 87 -8.50 4.10 -3.80
N ARG A 88 -9.04 4.51 -2.65
CA ARG A 88 -10.40 5.04 -2.55
C ARG A 88 -10.41 6.32 -1.74
N LEU A 89 -11.38 7.18 -2.04
CA LEU A 89 -11.61 8.43 -1.34
C LEU A 89 -12.97 8.40 -0.67
N ARG A 90 -13.06 9.03 0.49
CA ARG A 90 -14.31 9.30 1.18
C ARG A 90 -14.49 10.79 1.35
N LEU A 91 -15.66 11.30 0.96
CA LEU A 91 -16.07 12.66 1.25
C LEU A 91 -16.93 12.66 2.51
N SER A 92 -16.55 13.48 3.48
CA SER A 92 -17.31 13.71 4.72
C SER A 92 -17.61 15.18 4.84
N ALA A 93 -18.82 15.54 5.21
CA ALA A 93 -19.22 16.94 5.35
C ALA A 93 -19.81 17.21 6.75
N CYS A 94 -19.53 18.39 7.28
CA CYS A 94 -20.13 18.91 8.50
C CYS A 94 -20.39 20.42 8.36
N TRP A 95 -21.24 20.94 9.25
CA TRP A 95 -21.41 22.38 9.39
C TRP A 95 -20.48 22.91 10.47
N VAL A 96 -19.81 24.02 10.18
CA VAL A 96 -18.92 24.73 11.11
C VAL A 96 -19.36 26.17 11.26
N ASP A 97 -19.03 26.79 12.37
CA ASP A 97 -19.19 28.24 12.60
C ASP A 97 -18.09 29.08 11.89
N ALA A 98 -18.09 30.36 12.10
CA ALA A 98 -17.11 31.29 11.51
C ALA A 98 -15.68 31.01 12.00
N GLU A 99 -15.52 30.43 13.17
CA GLU A 99 -14.27 30.06 13.79
C GLU A 99 -13.79 28.64 13.37
N GLY A 100 -14.59 27.94 12.54
CA GLY A 100 -14.27 26.59 12.04
C GLY A 100 -14.60 25.47 13.03
N LYS A 101 -15.33 25.78 14.10
CA LYS A 101 -15.77 24.78 15.09
C LYS A 101 -17.03 24.07 14.59
N THR A 102 -17.06 22.75 14.72
CA THR A 102 -18.24 21.95 14.33
C THR A 102 -19.46 22.31 15.15
N THR A 103 -20.59 22.47 14.46
CA THR A 103 -21.88 22.82 15.10
C THR A 103 -22.63 21.61 15.64
N GLY A 104 -22.12 20.39 15.39
CA GLY A 104 -22.80 19.13 15.71
C GLY A 104 -23.95 18.78 14.77
N THR A 105 -24.27 19.63 13.80
CA THR A 105 -25.29 19.34 12.79
C THR A 105 -24.65 18.61 11.62
N PRO A 106 -25.15 17.41 11.22
CA PRO A 106 -24.65 16.69 10.06
C PRO A 106 -24.85 17.50 8.78
N SER A 107 -23.94 17.34 7.83
CA SER A 107 -24.07 17.84 6.47
C SER A 107 -23.83 16.70 5.49
N THR A 108 -24.45 16.78 4.33
CA THR A 108 -24.19 15.84 3.23
C THR A 108 -23.29 16.52 2.22
N PRO A 109 -22.23 15.86 1.74
CA PRO A 109 -21.45 16.41 0.62
C PRO A 109 -22.35 16.72 -0.57
N PRO A 110 -22.00 17.73 -1.38
CA PRO A 110 -22.75 18.00 -2.61
C PRO A 110 -22.67 16.79 -3.54
N GLN A 111 -23.67 16.62 -4.38
CA GLN A 111 -23.58 15.66 -5.48
C GLN A 111 -22.42 16.06 -6.40
N ILE A 112 -21.60 15.07 -6.76
CA ILE A 112 -20.44 15.28 -7.61
C ILE A 112 -20.60 14.55 -8.94
N THR A 113 -19.99 15.10 -9.98
CA THR A 113 -19.80 14.43 -11.25
C THR A 113 -18.41 13.85 -11.29
N LEU A 114 -18.32 12.52 -11.23
CA LEU A 114 -17.04 11.81 -11.23
C LEU A 114 -16.30 11.98 -12.56
N GLN A 115 -14.99 12.10 -12.46
CA GLN A 115 -14.10 12.07 -13.60
C GLN A 115 -13.71 10.64 -13.97
N GLN A 116 -12.96 10.51 -15.07
CA GLN A 116 -12.55 9.22 -15.63
C GLN A 116 -11.85 8.34 -14.59
N ASN A 117 -12.15 7.06 -14.62
CA ASN A 117 -11.61 6.00 -13.79
C ASN A 117 -12.06 6.04 -12.31
N TRP A 118 -13.01 6.87 -11.94
CA TRP A 118 -13.62 6.88 -10.63
C TRP A 118 -14.99 6.19 -10.66
N LEU A 119 -15.25 5.36 -9.64
CA LEU A 119 -16.47 4.60 -9.46
C LEU A 119 -17.12 5.03 -8.14
N ASP A 120 -18.45 5.25 -8.16
CA ASP A 120 -19.23 5.54 -6.96
C ASP A 120 -19.61 4.22 -6.27
N GLY A 121 -19.20 4.04 -5.03
CA GLY A 121 -19.57 2.89 -4.19
C GLY A 121 -20.98 2.96 -3.61
N GLY A 122 -21.67 4.10 -3.73
CA GLY A 122 -23.04 4.31 -3.24
C GLY A 122 -23.11 4.58 -1.72
N ASP A 123 -22.01 4.62 -1.02
CA ASP A 123 -21.88 4.78 0.45
C ASP A 123 -21.03 5.99 0.84
N GLY A 124 -20.75 6.91 -0.10
CA GLY A 124 -19.86 8.04 0.07
C GLY A 124 -18.39 7.69 -0.10
N LEU A 125 -18.10 6.47 -0.55
CA LEU A 125 -16.78 6.02 -0.95
C LEU A 125 -16.68 6.01 -2.48
N TYR A 126 -15.56 6.49 -2.99
CA TYR A 126 -15.24 6.58 -4.41
C TYR A 126 -13.98 5.79 -4.67
N TYR A 127 -14.05 4.83 -5.57
CA TYR A 127 -12.98 3.87 -5.86
C TYR A 127 -12.29 4.24 -7.16
N TYR A 128 -10.96 4.29 -7.14
CA TYR A 128 -10.19 4.46 -8.37
C TYR A 128 -9.99 3.10 -9.03
N ALA A 129 -10.44 2.96 -10.27
CA ALA A 129 -10.50 1.68 -10.97
C ALA A 129 -9.13 1.11 -11.38
N LEU A 130 -8.08 1.95 -11.41
CA LEU A 130 -6.75 1.55 -11.85
C LEU A 130 -5.80 1.40 -10.68
N PRO A 131 -4.85 0.44 -10.73
CA PRO A 131 -3.76 0.40 -9.77
C PRO A 131 -2.85 1.62 -9.93
N VAL A 132 -2.38 2.15 -8.80
CA VAL A 132 -1.54 3.35 -8.74
C VAL A 132 -0.14 2.96 -8.27
N GLU A 133 0.84 3.19 -9.13
CA GLU A 133 2.25 2.91 -8.85
C GLU A 133 2.81 3.85 -7.77
N PRO A 134 3.90 3.47 -7.07
CA PRO A 134 4.57 4.36 -6.15
C PRO A 134 4.89 5.73 -6.75
N ARG A 135 4.58 6.80 -6.01
CA ARG A 135 4.75 8.22 -6.40
C ARG A 135 3.88 8.66 -7.59
N GLN A 136 2.86 7.90 -7.92
CA GLN A 136 1.85 8.30 -8.91
C GLN A 136 0.56 8.71 -8.20
N SER A 137 -0.20 9.55 -8.87
CA SER A 137 -1.51 10.04 -8.39
C SER A 137 -2.63 9.54 -9.30
N THR A 138 -3.82 9.46 -8.72
CA THR A 138 -5.05 9.25 -9.47
C THR A 138 -5.34 10.43 -10.41
N THR A 139 -6.28 10.25 -11.32
CA THR A 139 -6.95 11.41 -11.96
C THR A 139 -7.73 12.20 -10.92
N VAL A 140 -8.16 13.41 -11.26
CA VAL A 140 -9.03 14.24 -10.43
C VAL A 140 -10.35 13.48 -10.16
N LEU A 141 -10.82 13.53 -8.90
CA LEU A 141 -12.03 12.81 -8.47
C LEU A 141 -13.28 13.29 -9.21
N CYS A 142 -13.48 14.60 -9.23
CA CYS A 142 -14.73 15.19 -9.73
C CYS A 142 -14.52 16.63 -10.21
N GLU A 143 -15.56 17.17 -10.84
CA GLU A 143 -15.66 18.60 -11.14
C GLU A 143 -15.56 19.44 -9.86
N PRO A 144 -15.14 20.72 -9.98
CA PRO A 144 -15.07 21.60 -8.82
C PRO A 144 -16.39 21.69 -8.07
N MET A 145 -16.36 21.44 -6.75
CA MET A 145 -17.55 21.48 -5.90
C MET A 145 -17.58 22.75 -5.04
N ARG A 146 -18.75 23.40 -5.04
CA ARG A 146 -18.99 24.55 -4.18
C ARG A 146 -19.49 24.09 -2.81
N MET A 147 -18.81 24.52 -1.76
CA MET A 147 -19.23 24.28 -0.38
C MET A 147 -20.39 25.20 0.00
N GLY A 148 -21.40 24.63 0.67
CA GLY A 148 -22.63 25.34 1.03
C GLY A 148 -22.48 26.30 2.19
N THR A 149 -23.43 27.21 2.30
CA THR A 149 -23.66 28.04 3.47
C THR A 149 -25.08 27.84 3.96
N SER A 150 -25.33 28.00 5.25
CA SER A 150 -26.65 27.87 5.88
C SER A 150 -26.74 28.75 7.09
N VAL A 151 -27.87 28.71 7.78
CA VAL A 151 -28.09 29.44 9.01
C VAL A 151 -28.44 28.43 10.10
N SER A 152 -27.78 28.52 11.23
CA SER A 152 -28.05 27.69 12.40
C SER A 152 -29.45 27.99 13.01
N PRO A 153 -29.98 27.11 13.85
CA PRO A 153 -31.23 27.39 14.58
C PRO A 153 -31.20 28.66 15.44
N THR A 154 -30.00 29.11 15.83
CA THR A 154 -29.79 30.37 16.58
C THR A 154 -29.65 31.63 15.71
N GLY A 155 -29.75 31.47 14.38
CA GLY A 155 -29.62 32.57 13.44
C GLY A 155 -28.18 32.93 13.02
N ALA A 156 -27.18 32.18 13.50
CA ALA A 156 -25.79 32.42 13.09
C ALA A 156 -25.49 31.76 11.75
N ALA A 157 -24.64 32.37 10.93
CA ALA A 157 -24.17 31.79 9.69
C ALA A 157 -23.32 30.55 9.98
N VAL A 158 -23.55 29.49 9.23
CA VAL A 158 -22.75 28.26 9.28
C VAL A 158 -22.31 27.88 7.88
N TYR A 159 -21.18 27.21 7.81
CA TYR A 159 -20.46 26.93 6.58
C TYR A 159 -20.23 25.43 6.43
N GLN A 160 -20.42 24.92 5.24
CA GLN A 160 -20.12 23.54 4.96
C GLN A 160 -18.61 23.33 4.89
N GLN A 161 -18.11 22.37 5.64
CA GLN A 161 -16.75 21.90 5.57
C GLN A 161 -16.75 20.50 4.99
N ILE A 162 -15.94 20.27 3.96
CA ILE A 162 -15.79 18.96 3.31
C ILE A 162 -14.38 18.46 3.59
N THR A 163 -14.30 17.29 4.22
CA THR A 163 -13.04 16.57 4.47
C THR A 163 -12.93 15.43 3.49
N VAL A 164 -11.78 15.30 2.87
CA VAL A 164 -11.44 14.18 2.00
C VAL A 164 -10.51 13.23 2.75
N LEU A 165 -10.89 11.97 2.82
CA LEU A 165 -10.08 10.91 3.41
C LEU A 165 -9.66 9.94 2.31
N ALA A 166 -8.40 9.56 2.28
CA ALA A 166 -7.87 8.54 1.36
C ALA A 166 -7.54 7.26 2.11
N GLU A 167 -7.84 6.16 1.47
CA GLU A 167 -7.44 4.84 1.93
C GLU A 167 -6.77 4.09 0.78
N ALA A 168 -5.74 3.30 1.13
CA ALA A 168 -4.98 2.50 0.19
C ALA A 168 -4.98 1.03 0.60
N VAL A 169 -5.04 0.15 -0.38
CA VAL A 169 -4.79 -1.29 -0.21
C VAL A 169 -3.80 -1.73 -1.29
N GLN A 170 -2.92 -2.65 -0.97
CA GLN A 170 -1.98 -3.18 -1.96
C GLN A 170 -2.74 -3.83 -3.13
N ALA A 171 -2.21 -3.66 -4.36
CA ALA A 171 -2.82 -4.22 -5.56
C ALA A 171 -2.59 -5.74 -5.70
N LEU A 172 -1.60 -6.28 -5.01
CA LEU A 172 -1.30 -7.71 -4.99
C LEU A 172 -1.40 -8.26 -3.56
N PRO A 173 -1.98 -9.46 -3.38
CA PRO A 173 -2.60 -10.32 -4.41
C PRO A 173 -3.84 -9.67 -5.04
N GLU A 174 -4.24 -10.07 -6.24
CA GLU A 174 -5.35 -9.49 -7.02
C GLU A 174 -6.66 -9.32 -6.25
N LYS A 175 -6.90 -10.14 -5.23
CA LYS A 175 -8.10 -10.07 -4.40
C LYS A 175 -7.97 -9.18 -3.18
N ALA A 176 -6.83 -8.51 -2.98
CA ALA A 176 -6.60 -7.71 -1.77
C ALA A 176 -7.65 -6.61 -1.56
N ALA A 177 -8.06 -5.92 -2.63
CA ALA A 177 -9.13 -4.91 -2.55
C ALA A 177 -10.48 -5.53 -2.19
N GLN A 178 -10.81 -6.69 -2.76
CA GLN A 178 -12.05 -7.41 -2.45
C GLN A 178 -12.08 -7.89 -0.99
N GLU A 179 -10.96 -8.42 -0.50
CA GLU A 179 -10.84 -8.88 0.88
C GLU A 179 -10.89 -7.73 1.90
N ALA A 180 -10.25 -6.60 1.57
CA ALA A 180 -10.18 -5.45 2.46
C ALA A 180 -11.44 -4.57 2.43
N TRP A 181 -12.06 -4.40 1.27
CA TRP A 181 -13.14 -3.44 1.05
C TRP A 181 -14.49 -4.06 0.68
N GLY A 182 -14.52 -5.37 0.42
CA GLY A 182 -15.73 -6.07 0.00
C GLY A 182 -16.19 -5.73 -1.42
N VAL A 183 -15.36 -5.03 -2.20
CA VAL A 183 -15.67 -4.62 -3.59
C VAL A 183 -14.61 -5.13 -4.55
N THR A 184 -15.03 -5.54 -5.74
CA THR A 184 -14.10 -5.84 -6.82
C THR A 184 -13.83 -4.54 -7.57
N VAL A 185 -12.58 -4.08 -7.55
CA VAL A 185 -12.13 -2.99 -8.40
C VAL A 185 -11.65 -3.65 -9.70
N GLU A 186 -12.54 -3.70 -10.71
CA GLU A 186 -12.22 -4.29 -12.01
C GLU A 186 -11.69 -3.22 -12.96
N ASN A 187 -10.70 -3.63 -13.74
CA ASN A 187 -10.14 -2.90 -14.87
C ASN A 187 -11.03 -3.06 -16.10
#